data_f2ece51058bd1028eb6434132638ac67
#
_entry.id   f2ece51058bd1028eb6434132638ac67
#
_cell.length_a   1.000
_cell.length_b   1.000
_cell.length_c   1.000
_cell.angle_alpha   90.00
_cell.angle_beta   90.00
_cell.angle_gamma   90.00
#
_symmetry.space_group_name_H-M   'P 1'
#
loop_
_entity.id
_entity.type
_entity.pdbx_description
1 polymer ?
#
loop_
_entity_poly.entity_id
_entity_poly.type
_entity_poly.pdbx_seq_one_letter_code
_entity_poly.pdbx_strand_id
1 'polypeptide(L)'
;SCLVGSEMCIRDSKIRINPGNIGEPDNVRKVAEACRERGIPIRIGVNGGSLEKHILAKYGAPVPEAMVESALYHVHLLEKFDFNNIVISIKNSNVPRMMEAYRQLSAVTDYPLHVGVTEAGTYQMGLLKSGMGIGGMLLEGIGDTIRVSLAADPEKEVEAGYNILRAVGFPVAGPEVITCPTCGRTQYPCTEIANEVEKRLQGCKKSIKVAVMGCVVNG
;
A
#
# COMPACT_ATOMS: atom_id res chain seq x y z
N SER A 1 -9.19 -4.89 -15.85
CA SER A 1 -8.96 -5.84 -16.97
C SER A 1 -8.46 -7.21 -16.51
N CYS A 2 -8.64 -7.60 -15.27
CA CYS A 2 -8.30 -8.95 -14.79
C CYS A 2 -9.46 -9.95 -14.90
N LEU A 3 -10.49 -9.64 -15.69
CA LEU A 3 -11.60 -10.55 -15.97
C LEU A 3 -11.41 -11.35 -17.26
N VAL A 4 -10.25 -11.24 -17.89
CA VAL A 4 -9.96 -11.92 -19.16
C VAL A 4 -8.88 -12.98 -18.93
N GLY A 5 -9.27 -14.08 -18.35
CA GLY A 5 -8.41 -15.23 -18.18
C GLY A 5 -9.00 -16.17 -17.15
N SER A 6 -9.97 -16.93 -17.56
CA SER A 6 -10.73 -17.83 -16.69
C SER A 6 -9.88 -18.77 -15.83
N GLU A 7 -8.70 -19.16 -16.28
CA GLU A 7 -7.83 -20.05 -15.50
C GLU A 7 -6.95 -19.31 -14.46
N MET A 8 -6.55 -18.06 -14.70
CA MET A 8 -5.82 -17.28 -13.71
C MET A 8 -6.72 -16.83 -12.57
N CYS A 9 -7.96 -16.45 -12.84
CA CYS A 9 -8.93 -16.07 -11.81
C CYS A 9 -9.30 -17.21 -10.85
N ILE A 10 -9.21 -18.44 -11.27
CA ILE A 10 -9.50 -19.62 -10.44
C ILE A 10 -8.39 -19.87 -9.40
N ARG A 11 -7.19 -19.37 -9.63
CA ARG A 11 -6.03 -19.50 -8.72
C ARG A 11 -5.74 -18.26 -7.88
N ASP A 12 -6.44 -17.16 -8.16
CA ASP A 12 -6.22 -15.92 -7.43
C ASP A 12 -6.71 -16.03 -5.98
N SER A 13 -5.86 -15.61 -5.07
CA SER A 13 -6.19 -15.55 -3.64
C SER A 13 -7.06 -14.34 -3.28
N LYS A 14 -7.26 -13.39 -4.18
CA LYS A 14 -8.06 -12.16 -4.00
C LYS A 14 -8.41 -11.52 -5.34
N ILE A 15 -9.65 -11.11 -5.51
CA ILE A 15 -10.12 -10.36 -6.68
C ILE A 15 -10.22 -8.87 -6.33
N ARG A 16 -9.83 -7.99 -7.25
CA ARG A 16 -10.06 -6.55 -7.12
C ARG A 16 -11.16 -6.08 -8.06
N ILE A 17 -12.15 -5.39 -7.52
CA ILE A 17 -13.09 -4.58 -8.31
C ILE A 17 -12.69 -3.09 -8.25
N ASN A 18 -12.88 -2.38 -9.35
CA ASN A 18 -12.70 -0.92 -9.40
C ASN A 18 -14.08 -0.29 -9.58
N PRO A 19 -14.59 0.45 -8.57
CA PRO A 19 -15.89 1.10 -8.62
C PRO A 19 -16.18 1.87 -9.90
N GLY A 20 -15.26 2.71 -10.33
CA GLY A 20 -15.44 3.51 -11.54
C GLY A 20 -15.45 2.73 -12.86
N ASN A 21 -15.05 1.44 -12.86
CA ASN A 21 -14.89 0.64 -14.07
C ASN A 21 -15.74 -0.63 -14.10
N ILE A 22 -16.31 -1.07 -12.96
CA ILE A 22 -17.09 -2.31 -12.88
C ILE A 22 -18.43 -2.19 -13.60
N GLY A 23 -18.95 -0.97 -13.73
CA GLY A 23 -20.23 -0.66 -14.37
C GLY A 23 -21.42 -0.96 -13.47
N GLU A 24 -22.43 -1.64 -14.05
CA GLU A 24 -23.72 -1.86 -13.40
C GLU A 24 -23.66 -2.79 -12.19
N PRO A 25 -24.55 -2.63 -11.19
CA PRO A 25 -24.64 -3.47 -9.99
C PRO A 25 -24.73 -4.98 -10.28
N ASP A 26 -25.31 -5.37 -11.41
CA ASP A 26 -25.40 -6.77 -11.81
C ASP A 26 -24.04 -7.42 -12.06
N ASN A 27 -23.06 -6.64 -12.55
CA ASN A 27 -21.68 -7.11 -12.70
C ASN A 27 -21.03 -7.38 -11.35
N VAL A 28 -21.28 -6.51 -10.35
CA VAL A 28 -20.81 -6.72 -8.98
C VAL A 28 -21.42 -7.97 -8.38
N ARG A 29 -22.73 -8.21 -8.60
CA ARG A 29 -23.44 -9.42 -8.16
C ARG A 29 -22.79 -10.69 -8.72
N LYS A 30 -22.55 -10.75 -10.03
CA LYS A 30 -21.91 -11.91 -10.69
C LYS A 30 -20.52 -12.21 -10.13
N VAL A 31 -19.73 -11.16 -9.86
CA VAL A 31 -18.40 -11.31 -9.24
C VAL A 31 -18.53 -11.81 -7.80
N ALA A 32 -19.48 -11.27 -7.03
CA ALA A 32 -19.72 -11.68 -5.64
C ALA A 32 -20.13 -13.17 -5.56
N GLU A 33 -21.05 -13.61 -6.43
CA GLU A 33 -21.49 -15.01 -6.53
C GLU A 33 -20.31 -15.95 -6.84
N ALA A 34 -19.53 -15.64 -7.87
CA ALA A 34 -18.36 -16.43 -8.26
C ALA A 34 -17.25 -16.47 -7.17
N CYS A 35 -17.05 -15.37 -6.45
CA CYS A 35 -16.10 -15.31 -5.35
C CYS A 35 -16.57 -16.08 -4.13
N ARG A 36 -17.88 -16.03 -3.83
CA ARG A 36 -18.49 -16.77 -2.72
C ARG A 36 -18.33 -18.28 -2.90
N GLU A 37 -18.64 -18.80 -4.09
CA GLU A 37 -18.51 -20.23 -4.42
C GLU A 37 -17.08 -20.75 -4.18
N ARG A 38 -16.08 -19.90 -4.32
CA ARG A 38 -14.66 -20.26 -4.21
C ARG A 38 -14.00 -19.80 -2.90
N GLY A 39 -14.73 -19.11 -2.03
CA GLY A 39 -14.16 -18.53 -0.80
C GLY A 39 -13.13 -17.44 -1.05
N ILE A 40 -13.18 -16.74 -2.19
CA ILE A 40 -12.20 -15.72 -2.58
C ILE A 40 -12.64 -14.34 -2.08
N PRO A 41 -11.81 -13.60 -1.32
CA PRO A 41 -12.14 -12.23 -0.90
C PRO A 41 -12.15 -11.24 -2.06
N ILE A 42 -13.02 -10.24 -1.95
CA ILE A 42 -13.08 -9.12 -2.90
C ILE A 42 -12.44 -7.88 -2.28
N ARG A 43 -11.52 -7.27 -3.00
CA ARG A 43 -11.00 -5.95 -2.66
C ARG A 43 -11.68 -4.88 -3.48
N ILE A 44 -12.41 -4.00 -2.82
CA ILE A 44 -12.91 -2.76 -3.40
C ILE A 44 -11.71 -1.81 -3.55
N GLY A 45 -11.37 -1.45 -4.78
CA GLY A 45 -10.18 -0.65 -5.08
C GLY A 45 -10.54 0.70 -5.69
N VAL A 46 -10.90 1.66 -4.86
CA VAL A 46 -11.14 3.05 -5.28
C VAL A 46 -9.83 3.74 -5.64
N ASN A 47 -9.82 4.44 -6.76
CA ASN A 47 -8.72 5.32 -7.15
C ASN A 47 -9.26 6.73 -7.42
N GLY A 48 -8.57 7.75 -6.93
CA GLY A 48 -8.96 9.14 -7.15
C GLY A 48 -9.07 9.53 -8.63
N GLY A 49 -8.27 8.89 -9.50
CA GLY A 49 -8.34 9.12 -10.96
C GLY A 49 -9.44 8.37 -11.71
N SER A 50 -10.23 7.53 -11.05
CA SER A 50 -11.29 6.70 -11.68
C SER A 50 -12.52 6.56 -10.79
N LEU A 51 -12.98 7.67 -10.22
CA LEU A 51 -14.25 7.72 -9.49
C LEU A 51 -15.43 7.65 -10.46
N GLU A 52 -16.57 7.19 -9.97
CA GLU A 52 -17.82 7.15 -10.69
C GLU A 52 -18.27 8.57 -11.08
N LYS A 53 -18.84 8.70 -12.27
CA LYS A 53 -19.26 10.00 -12.83
C LYS A 53 -20.24 10.76 -11.93
N HIS A 54 -21.16 10.05 -11.29
CA HIS A 54 -22.16 10.66 -10.41
C HIS A 54 -21.54 11.21 -9.11
N ILE A 55 -20.51 10.53 -8.58
CA ILE A 55 -19.77 11.01 -7.40
C ILE A 55 -18.92 12.22 -7.77
N LEU A 56 -18.21 12.17 -8.91
CA LEU A 56 -17.47 13.32 -9.40
C LEU A 56 -18.37 14.52 -9.67
N ALA A 57 -19.59 14.31 -10.19
CA ALA A 57 -20.55 15.38 -10.40
C ALA A 57 -21.04 16.02 -9.08
N LYS A 58 -21.15 15.22 -8.02
CA LYS A 58 -21.54 15.68 -6.68
C LYS A 58 -20.46 16.50 -5.98
N TYR A 59 -19.20 16.04 -6.06
CA TYR A 59 -18.09 16.63 -5.29
C TYR A 59 -17.17 17.55 -6.12
N GLY A 60 -17.27 17.52 -7.44
CA GLY A 60 -16.43 18.32 -8.35
C GLY A 60 -14.98 17.87 -8.48
N ALA A 61 -14.47 17.08 -7.53
CA ALA A 61 -13.09 16.62 -7.50
C ALA A 61 -12.97 15.31 -6.68
N PRO A 62 -11.86 14.55 -6.82
CA PRO A 62 -11.60 13.36 -6.00
C PRO A 62 -11.11 13.76 -4.59
N VAL A 63 -12.00 14.37 -3.82
CA VAL A 63 -11.77 14.71 -2.41
C VAL A 63 -11.90 13.47 -1.53
N PRO A 64 -11.36 13.46 -0.30
CA PRO A 64 -11.45 12.32 0.61
C PRO A 64 -12.87 11.78 0.78
N GLU A 65 -13.84 12.66 0.99
CA GLU A 65 -15.24 12.32 1.19
C GLU A 65 -15.84 11.60 -0.02
N ALA A 66 -15.49 12.03 -1.24
CA ALA A 66 -15.93 11.40 -2.48
C ALA A 66 -15.40 9.96 -2.61
N MET A 67 -14.13 9.76 -2.24
CA MET A 67 -13.50 8.44 -2.28
C MET A 67 -14.07 7.50 -1.23
N VAL A 68 -14.37 8.01 -0.03
CA VAL A 68 -15.02 7.25 1.05
C VAL A 68 -16.44 6.86 0.66
N GLU A 69 -17.24 7.80 0.11
CA GLU A 69 -18.59 7.50 -0.36
C GLU A 69 -18.60 6.42 -1.43
N SER A 70 -17.68 6.49 -2.40
CA SER A 70 -17.52 5.45 -3.42
C SER A 70 -17.19 4.09 -2.82
N ALA A 71 -16.29 4.03 -1.84
CA ALA A 71 -15.93 2.79 -1.17
C ALA A 71 -17.13 2.19 -0.42
N LEU A 72 -17.81 2.98 0.41
CA LEU A 72 -18.94 2.54 1.22
C LEU A 72 -20.15 2.13 0.35
N TYR A 73 -20.40 2.82 -0.75
CA TYR A 73 -21.44 2.41 -1.69
C TYR A 73 -21.21 0.97 -2.19
N HIS A 74 -19.98 0.63 -2.55
CA HIS A 74 -19.65 -0.72 -3.03
C HIS A 74 -19.59 -1.76 -1.90
N VAL A 75 -19.26 -1.35 -0.68
CA VAL A 75 -19.39 -2.21 0.51
C VAL A 75 -20.85 -2.61 0.69
N HIS A 76 -21.75 -1.63 0.81
CA HIS A 76 -23.19 -1.89 0.97
C HIS A 76 -23.77 -2.69 -0.20
N LEU A 77 -23.26 -2.48 -1.42
CA LEU A 77 -23.70 -3.26 -2.57
C LEU A 77 -23.29 -4.73 -2.46
N LEU A 78 -22.07 -5.03 -2.00
CA LEU A 78 -21.63 -6.41 -1.76
C LEU A 78 -22.38 -7.05 -0.59
N GLU A 79 -22.60 -6.31 0.51
CA GLU A 79 -23.41 -6.77 1.65
C GLU A 79 -24.85 -7.09 1.24
N LYS A 80 -25.46 -6.28 0.36
CA LYS A 80 -26.78 -6.54 -0.22
C LYS A 80 -26.83 -7.86 -1.02
N PHE A 81 -25.71 -8.28 -1.57
CA PHE A 81 -25.56 -9.57 -2.24
C PHE A 81 -25.08 -10.67 -1.28
N ASP A 82 -25.17 -10.47 0.04
CA ASP A 82 -24.74 -11.39 1.08
C ASP A 82 -23.26 -11.79 0.95
N PHE A 83 -22.39 -10.80 0.67
CA PHE A 83 -20.95 -10.99 0.54
C PHE A 83 -20.19 -10.06 1.48
N ASN A 84 -19.54 -10.66 2.51
CA ASN A 84 -18.86 -9.92 3.59
C ASN A 84 -17.33 -10.17 3.65
N ASN A 85 -16.77 -11.00 2.76
CA ASN A 85 -15.32 -11.21 2.69
C ASN A 85 -14.66 -10.08 1.87
N ILE A 86 -14.67 -8.87 2.45
CA ILE A 86 -14.32 -7.61 1.78
C ILE A 86 -13.01 -7.07 2.33
N VAL A 87 -12.21 -6.49 1.45
CA VAL A 87 -11.06 -5.64 1.77
C VAL A 87 -11.25 -4.31 1.04
N ILE A 88 -10.91 -3.18 1.67
CA ILE A 88 -11.08 -1.88 1.05
C ILE A 88 -9.73 -1.23 0.78
N SER A 89 -9.58 -0.60 -0.38
CA SER A 89 -8.42 0.26 -0.67
C SER A 89 -8.85 1.55 -1.34
N ILE A 90 -8.34 2.66 -0.81
CA ILE A 90 -8.51 3.99 -1.38
C ILE A 90 -7.13 4.52 -1.75
N LYS A 91 -6.89 4.74 -3.05
CA LYS A 91 -5.59 5.18 -3.55
C LYS A 91 -5.70 6.53 -4.21
N ASN A 92 -4.73 7.38 -3.92
CA ASN A 92 -4.59 8.69 -4.53
C ASN A 92 -3.09 8.99 -4.73
N SER A 93 -2.76 9.79 -5.74
CA SER A 93 -1.40 10.31 -5.96
C SER A 93 -1.03 11.45 -5.01
N ASN A 94 -2.04 12.10 -4.43
CA ASN A 94 -1.88 13.10 -3.38
C ASN A 94 -1.92 12.42 -2.01
N VAL A 95 -0.76 12.33 -1.35
CA VAL A 95 -0.58 11.63 -0.08
C VAL A 95 -1.48 12.18 1.03
N PRO A 96 -1.55 13.50 1.31
CA PRO A 96 -2.46 14.06 2.30
C PRO A 96 -3.92 13.66 2.12
N ARG A 97 -4.44 13.74 0.86
CA ARG A 97 -5.81 13.33 0.56
C ARG A 97 -6.05 11.84 0.77
N MET A 98 -5.07 11.02 0.40
CA MET A 98 -5.14 9.58 0.62
C MET A 98 -5.19 9.26 2.13
N MET A 99 -4.31 9.87 2.92
CA MET A 99 -4.27 9.64 4.38
C MET A 99 -5.57 10.06 5.03
N GLU A 100 -6.10 11.24 4.67
CA GLU A 100 -7.39 11.71 5.20
C GLU A 100 -8.54 10.78 4.84
N ALA A 101 -8.60 10.28 3.59
CA ALA A 101 -9.61 9.32 3.19
C ALA A 101 -9.53 8.00 3.99
N TYR A 102 -8.32 7.51 4.29
CA TYR A 102 -8.17 6.31 5.14
C TYR A 102 -8.57 6.56 6.60
N ARG A 103 -8.28 7.74 7.17
CA ARG A 103 -8.74 8.11 8.52
C ARG A 103 -10.26 8.13 8.60
N GLN A 104 -10.92 8.78 7.63
CA GLN A 104 -12.38 8.83 7.55
C GLN A 104 -12.96 7.42 7.38
N LEU A 105 -12.36 6.60 6.51
CA LEU A 105 -12.84 5.25 6.26
C LEU A 105 -12.67 4.35 7.49
N SER A 106 -11.52 4.40 8.17
CA SER A 106 -11.25 3.60 9.36
C SER A 106 -12.16 3.94 10.55
N ALA A 107 -12.73 5.15 10.56
CA ALA A 107 -13.68 5.58 11.60
C ALA A 107 -15.11 5.01 11.38
N VAL A 108 -15.41 4.51 10.19
CA VAL A 108 -16.79 4.11 9.81
C VAL A 108 -16.92 2.67 9.35
N THR A 109 -15.82 1.89 9.31
CA THR A 109 -15.83 0.49 8.90
C THR A 109 -14.76 -0.33 9.60
N ASP A 110 -15.09 -1.60 9.91
CA ASP A 110 -14.16 -2.58 10.48
C ASP A 110 -13.54 -3.51 9.41
N TYR A 111 -13.85 -3.31 8.14
CA TYR A 111 -13.27 -4.10 7.06
C TYR A 111 -11.77 -3.83 6.92
N PRO A 112 -10.95 -4.87 6.67
CA PRO A 112 -9.52 -4.72 6.46
C PRO A 112 -9.17 -3.70 5.38
N LEU A 113 -8.17 -2.86 5.66
CA LEU A 113 -7.73 -1.80 4.78
C LEU A 113 -6.42 -2.16 4.07
N HIS A 114 -6.42 -2.00 2.75
CA HIS A 114 -5.25 -2.22 1.90
C HIS A 114 -4.65 -0.88 1.47
N VAL A 115 -3.59 -0.46 2.17
CA VAL A 115 -2.99 0.87 2.01
C VAL A 115 -1.98 0.90 0.87
N GLY A 116 -2.00 1.98 0.11
CA GLY A 116 -1.02 2.22 -0.96
C GLY A 116 -1.23 3.54 -1.67
N VAL A 117 -0.14 4.10 -2.19
CA VAL A 117 -0.17 5.28 -3.07
C VAL A 117 -0.24 4.82 -4.51
N THR A 118 -0.94 5.53 -5.38
CA THR A 118 -0.99 5.28 -6.84
C THR A 118 -0.40 6.46 -7.59
N GLU A 119 0.12 6.20 -8.79
CA GLU A 119 0.70 7.26 -9.66
C GLU A 119 1.71 8.12 -8.90
N ALA A 120 2.60 7.44 -8.18
CA ALA A 120 3.52 8.10 -7.23
C ALA A 120 4.66 8.86 -7.94
N GLY A 121 4.86 8.65 -9.25
CA GLY A 121 5.90 9.30 -10.05
C GLY A 121 7.12 8.41 -10.29
N THR A 122 8.30 9.03 -10.46
CA THR A 122 9.57 8.32 -10.63
C THR A 122 9.90 7.45 -9.42
N TYR A 123 10.86 6.53 -9.55
CA TYR A 123 11.28 5.62 -8.47
C TYR A 123 11.52 6.34 -7.14
N GLN A 124 12.35 7.38 -7.14
CA GLN A 124 12.69 8.12 -5.92
C GLN A 124 11.47 8.82 -5.30
N MET A 125 10.69 9.55 -6.11
CA MET A 125 9.50 10.23 -5.62
C MET A 125 8.42 9.23 -5.20
N GLY A 126 8.29 8.12 -5.91
CA GLY A 126 7.40 7.02 -5.56
C GLY A 126 7.74 6.38 -4.22
N LEU A 127 9.03 6.19 -3.96
CA LEU A 127 9.50 5.67 -2.67
C LEU A 127 9.21 6.64 -1.52
N LEU A 128 9.48 7.94 -1.70
CA LEU A 128 9.18 8.97 -0.70
C LEU A 128 7.67 9.05 -0.40
N LYS A 129 6.83 9.15 -1.44
CA LYS A 129 5.37 9.19 -1.27
C LYS A 129 4.83 7.92 -0.61
N SER A 130 5.34 6.76 -0.99
CA SER A 130 4.95 5.49 -0.37
C SER A 130 5.39 5.40 1.08
N GLY A 131 6.62 5.82 1.39
CA GLY A 131 7.11 5.89 2.77
C GLY A 131 6.26 6.81 3.65
N MET A 132 5.94 8.00 3.16
CA MET A 132 5.10 8.96 3.88
C MET A 132 3.65 8.48 3.99
N GLY A 133 3.05 8.03 2.91
CA GLY A 133 1.64 7.64 2.88
C GLY A 133 1.35 6.31 3.58
N ILE A 134 2.09 5.27 3.24
CA ILE A 134 1.92 3.95 3.85
C ILE A 134 2.46 3.97 5.28
N GLY A 135 3.69 4.48 5.47
CA GLY A 135 4.32 4.56 6.78
C GLY A 135 3.51 5.40 7.76
N GLY A 136 3.01 6.57 7.32
CA GLY A 136 2.15 7.41 8.13
C GLY A 136 0.89 6.70 8.59
N MET A 137 0.17 6.00 7.71
CA MET A 137 -1.03 5.25 8.07
C MET A 137 -0.72 4.10 9.06
N LEU A 138 0.36 3.37 8.84
CA LEU A 138 0.77 2.28 9.74
C LEU A 138 1.14 2.79 11.14
N LEU A 139 1.77 3.98 11.25
CA LEU A 139 2.07 4.61 12.53
C LEU A 139 0.81 5.07 13.29
N GLU A 140 -0.27 5.35 12.57
CA GLU A 140 -1.60 5.64 13.13
C GLU A 140 -2.41 4.36 13.45
N GLY A 141 -1.85 3.17 13.21
CA GLY A 141 -2.54 1.90 13.41
C GLY A 141 -3.55 1.56 12.31
N ILE A 142 -3.49 2.23 11.17
CA ILE A 142 -4.40 2.05 10.04
C ILE A 142 -3.70 1.28 8.92
N GLY A 143 -4.25 0.12 8.54
CA GLY A 143 -3.78 -0.69 7.42
C GLY A 143 -3.39 -2.10 7.81
N ASP A 144 -3.98 -3.08 7.11
CA ASP A 144 -3.78 -4.52 7.33
C ASP A 144 -2.89 -5.15 6.27
N THR A 145 -2.92 -4.59 5.08
CA THR A 145 -2.05 -4.97 3.97
C THR A 145 -1.57 -3.73 3.22
N ILE A 146 -0.40 -3.83 2.59
CA ILE A 146 0.19 -2.71 1.87
C ILE A 146 0.53 -3.07 0.42
N ARG A 147 0.58 -2.06 -0.44
CA ARG A 147 1.17 -2.15 -1.77
C ARG A 147 1.96 -0.88 -2.09
N VAL A 148 3.22 -1.04 -2.36
CA VAL A 148 4.06 -0.01 -2.98
C VAL A 148 3.86 -0.08 -4.50
N SER A 149 3.81 1.08 -5.17
CA SER A 149 3.73 1.18 -6.63
C SER A 149 4.83 2.12 -7.12
N LEU A 150 5.78 1.57 -7.86
CA LEU A 150 6.95 2.28 -8.37
C LEU A 150 7.05 2.12 -9.89
N ALA A 151 7.67 3.07 -10.56
CA ALA A 151 8.08 2.94 -11.95
C ALA A 151 9.41 2.14 -12.01
N ALA A 152 9.38 0.87 -11.61
CA ALA A 152 10.52 -0.03 -11.50
C ALA A 152 10.07 -1.49 -11.56
N ASP A 153 11.02 -2.43 -11.54
CA ASP A 153 10.75 -3.86 -11.49
C ASP A 153 9.96 -4.24 -10.21
N PRO A 154 9.07 -5.24 -10.28
CA PRO A 154 8.21 -5.63 -9.16
C PRO A 154 8.97 -6.01 -7.88
N GLU A 155 10.18 -6.57 -8.01
CA GLU A 155 11.02 -6.89 -6.86
C GLU A 155 11.38 -5.65 -6.05
N LYS A 156 11.55 -4.49 -6.71
CA LYS A 156 11.83 -3.21 -6.06
C LYS A 156 10.63 -2.69 -5.26
N GLU A 157 9.41 -2.96 -5.71
CA GLU A 157 8.19 -2.64 -4.94
C GLU A 157 8.13 -3.47 -3.66
N VAL A 158 8.49 -4.76 -3.72
CA VAL A 158 8.52 -5.65 -2.56
C VAL A 158 9.60 -5.22 -1.57
N GLU A 159 10.81 -4.95 -2.06
CA GLU A 159 11.93 -4.46 -1.25
C GLU A 159 11.55 -3.15 -0.52
N ALA A 160 10.98 -2.19 -1.24
CA ALA A 160 10.50 -0.93 -0.68
C ALA A 160 9.40 -1.14 0.38
N GLY A 161 8.47 -2.08 0.15
CA GLY A 161 7.45 -2.45 1.12
C GLY A 161 8.04 -2.96 2.43
N TYR A 162 9.00 -3.87 2.36
CA TYR A 162 9.71 -4.37 3.53
C TYR A 162 10.52 -3.28 4.24
N ASN A 163 11.13 -2.37 3.49
CA ASN A 163 11.87 -1.25 4.07
C ASN A 163 10.95 -0.27 4.81
N ILE A 164 9.76 0.01 4.26
CA ILE A 164 8.75 0.84 4.94
C ILE A 164 8.30 0.16 6.24
N LEU A 165 7.96 -1.14 6.21
CA LEU A 165 7.54 -1.88 7.40
C LEU A 165 8.63 -1.86 8.48
N ARG A 166 9.90 -2.04 8.10
CA ARG A 166 11.04 -1.99 9.02
C ARG A 166 11.22 -0.58 9.60
N ALA A 167 11.13 0.46 8.77
CA ALA A 167 11.30 1.84 9.20
C ALA A 167 10.23 2.30 10.21
N VAL A 168 9.00 1.73 10.15
CA VAL A 168 7.94 2.00 11.13
C VAL A 168 7.94 1.02 12.33
N GLY A 169 8.92 0.12 12.41
CA GLY A 169 9.14 -0.74 13.58
C GLY A 169 8.45 -2.10 13.56
N PHE A 170 7.87 -2.51 12.43
CA PHE A 170 7.34 -3.88 12.33
C PHE A 170 8.47 -4.93 12.34
N PRO A 171 8.26 -6.10 12.95
CA PRO A 171 9.25 -7.18 13.01
C PRO A 171 9.39 -7.89 11.66
N VAL A 172 10.12 -7.27 10.76
CA VAL A 172 10.40 -7.80 9.41
C VAL A 172 11.76 -8.45 9.39
N ALA A 173 11.84 -9.68 8.87
CA ALA A 173 13.10 -10.38 8.69
C ALA A 173 14.05 -9.60 7.76
N GLY A 174 15.34 -9.57 8.12
CA GLY A 174 16.38 -8.91 7.37
C GLY A 174 17.25 -7.98 8.22
N PRO A 175 18.41 -7.59 7.70
CA PRO A 175 19.32 -6.69 8.40
C PRO A 175 18.83 -5.23 8.34
N GLU A 176 19.19 -4.49 9.37
CA GLU A 176 19.07 -3.04 9.42
C GLU A 176 20.48 -2.45 9.59
N VAL A 177 20.90 -1.63 8.63
CA VAL A 177 22.20 -0.95 8.69
C VAL A 177 21.98 0.49 9.14
N ILE A 178 22.58 0.85 10.28
CA ILE A 178 22.55 2.20 10.85
C ILE A 178 23.90 2.83 10.58
N THR A 179 23.89 4.00 9.95
CA THR A 179 25.14 4.69 9.60
C THR A 179 25.16 6.10 10.18
N CYS A 180 26.33 6.49 10.68
CA CYS A 180 26.57 7.88 11.07
C CYS A 180 26.72 8.75 9.81
N PRO A 181 26.00 9.92 9.71
CA PRO A 181 26.12 10.81 8.56
C PRO A 181 27.46 11.50 8.43
N THR A 182 28.39 11.22 9.33
CA THR A 182 29.75 11.75 9.44
C THR A 182 29.83 13.22 9.85
N CYS A 183 30.98 13.63 10.37
CA CYS A 183 31.30 15.01 10.73
C CYS A 183 32.83 15.18 10.76
N GLY A 184 33.35 16.35 11.19
CA GLY A 184 34.79 16.61 11.29
C GLY A 184 35.58 15.67 12.22
N ARG A 185 34.90 14.80 12.99
CA ARG A 185 35.53 13.79 13.86
C ARG A 185 35.69 12.43 13.18
N THR A 186 35.20 12.27 11.96
CA THR A 186 35.26 11.00 11.21
C THR A 186 36.70 10.69 10.85
N GLN A 187 37.16 9.46 11.14
CA GLN A 187 38.55 9.04 10.98
C GLN A 187 38.73 8.02 9.83
N TYR A 188 37.64 7.54 9.23
CA TYR A 188 37.70 6.58 8.13
C TYR A 188 36.49 6.78 7.18
N PRO A 189 36.49 6.22 5.97
CA PRO A 189 35.42 6.40 4.97
C PRO A 189 34.15 5.63 5.37
N CYS A 190 33.46 6.14 6.39
CA CYS A 190 32.29 5.50 7.03
C CYS A 190 31.17 5.21 6.02
N THR A 191 30.88 6.14 5.12
CA THR A 191 29.82 5.98 4.11
C THR A 191 30.12 4.85 3.13
N GLU A 192 31.37 4.75 2.68
CA GLU A 192 31.80 3.69 1.75
C GLU A 192 31.72 2.30 2.41
N ILE A 193 32.16 2.22 3.68
CA ILE A 193 32.08 0.99 4.47
C ILE A 193 30.63 0.61 4.73
N ALA A 194 29.76 1.56 5.05
CA ALA A 194 28.33 1.29 5.24
C ALA A 194 27.67 0.73 3.99
N ASN A 195 27.95 1.32 2.83
CA ASN A 195 27.45 0.84 1.54
C ASN A 195 27.94 -0.58 1.22
N GLU A 196 29.21 -0.88 1.52
CA GLU A 196 29.75 -2.23 1.33
C GLU A 196 29.12 -3.24 2.29
N VAL A 197 28.90 -2.86 3.55
CA VAL A 197 28.19 -3.69 4.54
C VAL A 197 26.75 -3.97 4.09
N GLU A 198 26.03 -2.95 3.65
CA GLU A 198 24.65 -3.10 3.13
C GLU A 198 24.63 -4.05 1.94
N LYS A 199 25.58 -3.90 0.98
CA LYS A 199 25.69 -4.78 -0.16
C LYS A 199 25.97 -6.23 0.22
N ARG A 200 26.86 -6.48 1.18
CA ARG A 200 27.18 -7.84 1.67
C ARG A 200 26.02 -8.47 2.44
N LEU A 201 25.16 -7.66 3.03
CA LEU A 201 23.97 -8.11 3.75
C LEU A 201 22.75 -8.34 2.85
N GLN A 202 22.84 -8.05 1.55
CA GLN A 202 21.78 -8.35 0.59
C GLN A 202 21.43 -9.85 0.62
N GLY A 203 20.14 -10.16 0.74
CA GLY A 203 19.64 -11.53 0.85
C GLY A 203 19.79 -12.18 2.24
N CYS A 204 20.38 -11.51 3.22
CA CYS A 204 20.39 -11.96 4.60
C CYS A 204 18.98 -11.94 5.18
N LYS A 205 18.52 -13.08 5.73
CA LYS A 205 17.20 -13.23 6.34
C LYS A 205 17.21 -13.06 7.87
N LYS A 206 18.38 -12.84 8.48
CA LYS A 206 18.51 -12.66 9.92
C LYS A 206 18.11 -11.23 10.30
N SER A 207 17.30 -11.08 11.32
CA SER A 207 16.97 -9.78 11.92
C SER A 207 18.14 -9.34 12.80
N ILE A 208 19.07 -8.61 12.20
CA ILE A 208 20.26 -8.06 12.88
C ILE A 208 20.32 -6.56 12.64
N LYS A 209 20.83 -5.83 13.63
CA LYS A 209 21.17 -4.41 13.51
C LYS A 209 22.67 -4.28 13.42
N VAL A 210 23.17 -3.62 12.39
CA VAL A 210 24.60 -3.37 12.17
C VAL A 210 24.79 -1.87 12.17
N ALA A 211 25.59 -1.36 13.12
CA ALA A 211 25.92 0.05 13.21
C ALA A 211 27.32 0.28 12.61
N VAL A 212 27.42 1.22 11.68
CA VAL A 212 28.70 1.68 11.11
C VAL A 212 28.92 3.10 11.57
N MET A 213 29.90 3.27 12.48
CA MET A 213 30.15 4.53 13.18
C MET A 213 31.58 5.01 12.91
N GLY A 214 31.75 6.31 12.65
CA GLY A 214 32.99 6.87 12.08
C GLY A 214 33.96 7.47 13.09
N CYS A 215 33.69 7.49 14.39
CA CYS A 215 34.54 8.16 15.38
C CYS A 215 34.41 7.53 16.77
N VAL A 216 35.36 7.89 17.68
CA VAL A 216 35.40 7.38 19.06
C VAL A 216 34.23 7.82 19.97
N VAL A 217 33.39 8.75 19.51
CA VAL A 217 32.22 9.21 20.28
C VAL A 217 31.01 8.30 20.08
N ASN A 218 30.87 7.75 18.88
CA ASN A 218 29.73 6.90 18.48
C ASN A 218 30.15 5.45 18.17
N GLY A 219 31.44 5.16 18.22
CA GLY A 219 31.97 3.83 17.93
C GLY A 219 32.25 2.98 19.15
#